data_e2e5611b75226180968cd2c22d29ce3c
#
_entry.id   e2e5611b75226180968cd2c22d29ce3c
#
_cell.length_a   1.000
_cell.length_b   1.000
_cell.length_c   1.000
_cell.angle_alpha   90.00
_cell.angle_beta   90.00
_cell.angle_gamma   90.00
#
_symmetry.space_group_name_H-M   'P 1'
#
loop_
_entity.id
_entity.type
_entity.pdbx_description
1 polymer ?
#
loop_
_entity_poly.entity_id
_entity_poly.type
_entity_poly.pdbx_seq_one_letter_code
_entity_poly.pdbx_strand_id
1 'polypeptide(L)'
;MMWIVIALVLLLALGVLLWLLWQREARKAGKVMRGAIGIPLIMLVLAAAGYGLVGYNEHTSDWLNDQQEYRSVARAIIAGESPERAASEVPVGALVRVLQAELVKNPSAMGWYALGSLYDQLGAPEQSEEAARKAVAMSPQEPAMHLLLARALIQRAGGKLTDPALAELRWVLDREPTHDGAWMMLAMSADRAGRYDLAEQGWQALLSRHSQGETGDLLRRGLENAREQKARQEKFAGIQAVVTAEELPAGGTVFVYLREAGNATRMTVRS
;
A
#
# COMPACT_ATOMS: atom_id res chain seq x y z
N MET A 1 -21.93 11.61 -6.12
CA MET A 1 -21.51 12.91 -6.65
C MET A 1 -21.32 12.93 -8.17
N MET A 2 -20.59 12.00 -8.78
CA MET A 2 -20.34 11.93 -10.23
C MET A 2 -21.63 11.97 -11.09
N TRP A 3 -22.68 11.25 -10.70
CA TRP A 3 -23.97 11.24 -11.43
C TRP A 3 -24.72 12.57 -11.42
N ILE A 4 -24.56 13.36 -10.34
CA ILE A 4 -25.18 14.70 -10.25
C ILE A 4 -24.47 15.67 -11.20
N VAL A 5 -23.14 15.61 -11.30
CA VAL A 5 -22.36 16.42 -12.24
C VAL A 5 -22.69 16.05 -13.69
N ILE A 6 -22.79 14.76 -13.99
CA ILE A 6 -23.19 14.27 -15.33
C ILE A 6 -24.60 14.73 -15.66
N ALA A 7 -25.55 14.64 -14.74
CA ALA A 7 -26.93 15.11 -14.94
C ALA A 7 -27.00 16.63 -15.20
N LEU A 8 -26.22 17.44 -14.45
CA LEU A 8 -26.10 18.88 -14.64
C LEU A 8 -25.53 19.25 -16.01
N VAL A 9 -24.44 18.56 -16.42
CA VAL A 9 -23.83 18.77 -17.75
C VAL A 9 -24.82 18.42 -18.89
N LEU A 10 -25.55 17.30 -18.73
CA LEU A 10 -26.57 16.89 -19.72
C LEU A 10 -27.72 17.86 -19.78
N LEU A 11 -28.20 18.40 -18.66
CA LEU A 11 -29.26 19.43 -18.62
C LEU A 11 -28.79 20.74 -19.26
N LEU A 12 -27.56 21.17 -19.05
CA LEU A 12 -26.95 22.33 -19.68
C LEU A 12 -26.84 22.13 -21.20
N ALA A 13 -26.36 20.96 -21.63
CA ALA A 13 -26.24 20.61 -23.05
C ALA A 13 -27.60 20.60 -23.72
N LEU A 14 -28.64 20.04 -23.08
CA LEU A 14 -30.01 20.03 -23.55
C LEU A 14 -30.60 21.46 -23.66
N GLY A 15 -30.34 22.30 -22.67
CA GLY A 15 -30.76 23.70 -22.67
C GLY A 15 -30.12 24.49 -23.79
N VAL A 16 -28.83 24.33 -24.07
CA VAL A 16 -28.15 24.95 -25.20
C VAL A 16 -28.70 24.44 -26.53
N LEU A 17 -28.98 23.14 -26.66
CA LEU A 17 -29.53 22.54 -27.85
C LEU A 17 -30.96 23.12 -28.14
N LEU A 18 -31.82 23.17 -27.13
CA LEU A 18 -33.16 23.75 -27.24
C LEU A 18 -33.11 25.24 -27.61
N TRP A 19 -32.16 26.00 -27.05
CA TRP A 19 -31.94 27.40 -27.40
C TRP A 19 -31.47 27.58 -28.85
N LEU A 20 -30.55 26.71 -29.34
CA LEU A 20 -30.10 26.74 -30.74
C LEU A 20 -31.23 26.40 -31.71
N LEU A 21 -32.04 25.39 -31.39
CA LEU A 21 -33.21 25.01 -32.18
C LEU A 21 -34.21 26.14 -32.23
N TRP A 22 -34.50 26.79 -31.11
CA TRP A 22 -35.42 27.92 -31.04
C TRP A 22 -34.90 29.17 -31.78
N GLN A 23 -33.59 29.46 -31.70
CA GLN A 23 -32.94 30.49 -32.51
C GLN A 23 -33.09 30.23 -34.02
N ARG A 24 -32.96 28.96 -34.42
CA ARG A 24 -33.10 28.56 -35.83
C ARG A 24 -34.52 28.76 -36.33
N GLU A 25 -35.51 28.48 -35.52
CA GLU A 25 -36.95 28.69 -35.82
C GLU A 25 -37.28 30.20 -35.86
N ALA A 26 -36.81 30.96 -34.91
CA ALA A 26 -37.00 32.40 -34.83
C ALA A 26 -36.40 33.15 -36.04
N ARG A 27 -35.23 32.74 -36.54
CA ARG A 27 -34.61 33.26 -37.76
C ARG A 27 -35.45 32.97 -39.01
N LYS A 28 -36.05 31.79 -39.11
CA LYS A 28 -36.98 31.46 -40.22
C LYS A 28 -38.26 32.30 -40.19
N ALA A 29 -38.71 32.71 -39.01
CA ALA A 29 -39.88 33.54 -38.83
C ALA A 29 -39.63 35.04 -38.95
N GLY A 30 -38.42 35.50 -39.28
CA GLY A 30 -38.07 36.92 -39.50
C GLY A 30 -38.11 37.78 -38.23
N LYS A 31 -38.21 37.22 -37.05
CA LYS A 31 -38.27 37.94 -35.77
C LYS A 31 -36.91 38.04 -35.11
N VAL A 32 -36.31 39.21 -35.08
CA VAL A 32 -35.07 39.48 -34.29
C VAL A 32 -35.51 39.73 -32.84
N MET A 33 -35.28 38.78 -31.98
CA MET A 33 -35.61 38.90 -30.56
C MET A 33 -34.44 39.48 -29.76
N ARG A 34 -34.67 40.66 -29.14
CA ARG A 34 -33.69 41.32 -28.25
C ARG A 34 -33.37 40.54 -26.97
N GLY A 35 -34.10 39.44 -26.66
CA GLY A 35 -33.87 38.57 -25.49
C GLY A 35 -32.97 37.36 -25.71
N ALA A 36 -32.39 37.17 -26.92
CA ALA A 36 -31.62 36.00 -27.28
C ALA A 36 -30.31 35.82 -26.46
N ILE A 37 -29.81 36.89 -25.83
CA ILE A 37 -28.59 36.89 -25.02
C ILE A 37 -28.86 36.58 -23.54
N GLY A 38 -30.09 36.84 -23.07
CA GLY A 38 -30.43 36.69 -21.63
C GLY A 38 -30.44 35.25 -21.13
N ILE A 39 -30.93 34.30 -21.95
CA ILE A 39 -31.02 32.88 -21.57
C ILE A 39 -29.65 32.23 -21.38
N PRO A 40 -28.69 32.36 -22.31
CA PRO A 40 -27.33 31.79 -22.08
C PRO A 40 -26.58 32.46 -20.91
N LEU A 41 -26.85 33.75 -20.67
CA LEU A 41 -26.27 34.45 -19.52
C LEU A 41 -26.83 33.92 -18.20
N ILE A 42 -28.12 33.71 -18.09
CA ILE A 42 -28.76 33.07 -16.93
C ILE A 42 -28.24 31.65 -16.72
N MET A 43 -28.09 30.85 -17.77
CA MET A 43 -27.53 29.50 -17.70
C MET A 43 -26.10 29.52 -17.25
N LEU A 44 -25.25 30.47 -17.70
CA LEU A 44 -23.90 30.64 -17.27
C LEU A 44 -23.83 30.98 -15.77
N VAL A 45 -24.70 31.88 -15.30
CA VAL A 45 -24.79 32.27 -13.87
C VAL A 45 -25.23 31.07 -13.01
N LEU A 46 -26.26 30.33 -13.48
CA LEU A 46 -26.71 29.12 -12.78
C LEU A 46 -25.67 28.02 -12.77
N ALA A 47 -24.93 27.86 -13.86
CA ALA A 47 -23.80 26.91 -13.90
C ALA A 47 -22.65 27.33 -12.97
N ALA A 48 -22.33 28.62 -12.95
CA ALA A 48 -21.30 29.14 -12.04
C ALA A 48 -21.74 29.05 -10.57
N ALA A 49 -23.00 29.36 -10.28
CA ALA A 49 -23.56 29.19 -8.94
C ALA A 49 -23.62 27.71 -8.52
N GLY A 50 -24.06 26.82 -9.41
CA GLY A 50 -24.05 25.38 -9.18
C GLY A 50 -22.65 24.84 -8.96
N TYR A 51 -21.68 25.29 -9.75
CA TYR A 51 -20.25 24.94 -9.53
C TYR A 51 -19.73 25.50 -8.19
N GLY A 52 -20.10 26.72 -7.81
CA GLY A 52 -19.72 27.31 -6.53
C GLY A 52 -20.30 26.55 -5.32
N LEU A 53 -21.54 26.03 -5.46
CA LEU A 53 -22.22 25.29 -4.38
C LEU A 53 -21.80 23.81 -4.28
N VAL A 54 -21.48 23.17 -5.41
CA VAL A 54 -21.19 21.73 -5.47
C VAL A 54 -19.70 21.44 -5.73
N GLY A 55 -19.01 22.34 -6.43
CA GLY A 55 -17.61 22.19 -6.83
C GLY A 55 -16.60 22.77 -5.83
N TYR A 56 -17.04 23.70 -4.96
CA TYR A 56 -16.19 24.20 -3.88
C TYR A 56 -16.21 23.18 -2.73
N ASN A 57 -15.21 22.30 -2.75
CA ASN A 57 -15.02 21.33 -1.70
C ASN A 57 -13.82 21.78 -0.86
N GLU A 58 -13.95 21.79 0.47
CA GLU A 58 -12.86 22.11 1.42
C GLU A 58 -11.58 21.34 1.08
N HIS A 59 -11.69 20.09 0.64
CA HIS A 59 -10.56 19.28 0.19
C HIS A 59 -9.76 19.87 -0.99
N THR A 60 -10.40 20.65 -1.87
CA THR A 60 -9.68 21.31 -2.98
C THR A 60 -8.89 22.51 -2.50
N SER A 61 -9.42 23.25 -1.53
CA SER A 61 -8.71 24.37 -0.91
C SER A 61 -7.52 23.88 -0.08
N ASP A 62 -7.71 22.80 0.69
CA ASP A 62 -6.65 22.17 1.46
C ASP A 62 -5.52 21.68 0.54
N TRP A 63 -5.87 21.04 -0.58
CA TRP A 63 -4.87 20.59 -1.56
C TRP A 63 -4.06 21.77 -2.14
N LEU A 64 -4.72 22.89 -2.49
CA LEU A 64 -4.04 24.07 -3.00
C LEU A 64 -3.13 24.72 -1.95
N ASN A 65 -3.60 24.81 -0.71
CA ASN A 65 -2.83 25.33 0.41
C ASN A 65 -1.61 24.47 0.71
N ASP A 66 -1.79 23.15 0.77
CA ASP A 66 -0.69 22.19 0.94
C ASP A 66 0.37 22.33 -0.16
N GLN A 67 -0.08 22.50 -1.44
CA GLN A 67 0.82 22.69 -2.58
C GLN A 67 1.63 23.98 -2.46
N GLN A 68 1.06 25.06 -1.88
CA GLN A 68 1.78 26.31 -1.70
C GLN A 68 2.73 26.24 -0.50
N GLU A 69 2.28 25.65 0.60
CA GLU A 69 3.02 25.64 1.87
C GLU A 69 4.16 24.61 1.88
N TYR A 70 3.91 23.40 1.37
CA TYR A 70 4.86 22.28 1.53
C TYR A 70 5.60 21.85 0.26
N ARG A 71 5.43 22.58 -0.85
CA ARG A 71 6.10 22.26 -2.12
C ARG A 71 7.63 22.28 -2.01
N SER A 72 8.19 23.24 -1.26
CA SER A 72 9.63 23.33 -1.05
C SER A 72 10.18 22.11 -0.32
N VAL A 73 9.45 21.64 0.70
CA VAL A 73 9.79 20.41 1.45
C VAL A 73 9.78 19.20 0.53
N ALA A 74 8.73 19.02 -0.27
CA ALA A 74 8.64 17.91 -1.19
C ALA A 74 9.75 17.92 -2.25
N ARG A 75 10.10 19.10 -2.78
CA ARG A 75 11.19 19.24 -3.76
C ARG A 75 12.56 18.92 -3.18
N ALA A 76 12.84 19.37 -1.96
CA ALA A 76 14.07 19.02 -1.27
C ALA A 76 14.19 17.48 -1.08
N ILE A 77 13.11 16.83 -0.64
CA ILE A 77 13.06 15.35 -0.50
C ILE A 77 13.30 14.67 -1.87
N ILE A 78 12.66 15.14 -2.94
CA ILE A 78 12.82 14.60 -4.30
C ILE A 78 14.26 14.77 -4.81
N ALA A 79 14.91 15.88 -4.45
CA ALA A 79 16.31 16.15 -4.77
C ALA A 79 17.31 15.35 -3.89
N GLY A 80 16.84 14.69 -2.82
CA GLY A 80 17.69 14.02 -1.84
C GLY A 80 18.38 15.00 -0.87
N GLU A 81 17.85 16.21 -0.75
CA GLU A 81 18.35 17.28 0.12
C GLU A 81 17.59 17.29 1.45
N SER A 82 18.22 17.85 2.48
CA SER A 82 17.54 18.11 3.74
C SER A 82 16.64 19.34 3.58
N PRO A 83 15.31 19.23 3.78
CA PRO A 83 14.43 20.40 3.68
C PRO A 83 14.69 21.39 4.84
N GLU A 84 14.50 22.69 4.57
CA GLU A 84 14.60 23.74 5.59
C GLU A 84 13.65 23.51 6.76
N ARG A 85 12.43 23.06 6.46
CA ARG A 85 11.44 22.60 7.43
C ARG A 85 11.51 21.09 7.54
N ALA A 86 11.64 20.55 8.75
CA ALA A 86 11.68 19.11 8.94
C ALA A 86 10.41 18.43 8.38
N ALA A 87 10.59 17.38 7.62
CA ALA A 87 9.46 16.63 7.04
C ALA A 87 8.50 16.10 8.13
N SER A 88 9.00 15.86 9.33
CA SER A 88 8.22 15.44 10.52
C SER A 88 7.26 16.52 11.06
N GLU A 89 7.46 17.78 10.70
CA GLU A 89 6.57 18.88 11.06
C GLU A 89 5.40 19.06 10.09
N VAL A 90 5.47 18.40 8.94
CA VAL A 90 4.42 18.45 7.92
C VAL A 90 3.39 17.34 8.19
N PRO A 91 2.08 17.64 8.17
CA PRO A 91 1.07 16.60 8.29
C PRO A 91 1.27 15.52 7.20
N VAL A 92 1.32 14.23 7.61
CA VAL A 92 1.64 13.12 6.70
C VAL A 92 0.76 13.11 5.45
N GLY A 93 -0.55 13.36 5.60
CA GLY A 93 -1.49 13.43 4.48
C GLY A 93 -1.19 14.58 3.52
N ALA A 94 -0.75 15.75 4.02
CA ALA A 94 -0.34 16.87 3.20
C ALA A 94 0.93 16.55 2.42
N LEU A 95 1.93 15.96 3.09
CA LEU A 95 3.19 15.57 2.47
C LEU A 95 2.99 14.52 1.36
N VAL A 96 2.12 13.53 1.58
CA VAL A 96 1.74 12.54 0.55
C VAL A 96 1.15 13.24 -0.68
N ARG A 97 0.17 14.14 -0.49
CA ARG A 97 -0.47 14.86 -1.60
C ARG A 97 0.53 15.70 -2.42
N VAL A 98 1.43 16.39 -1.73
CA VAL A 98 2.41 17.26 -2.38
C VAL A 98 3.49 16.45 -3.09
N LEU A 99 4.02 15.38 -2.47
CA LEU A 99 4.97 14.47 -3.10
C LEU A 99 4.39 13.81 -4.35
N GLN A 100 3.16 13.32 -4.30
CA GLN A 100 2.49 12.76 -5.48
C GLN A 100 2.43 13.77 -6.63
N ALA A 101 2.02 15.02 -6.35
CA ALA A 101 1.90 16.05 -7.38
C ALA A 101 3.26 16.48 -7.98
N GLU A 102 4.30 16.55 -7.16
CA GLU A 102 5.63 16.90 -7.64
C GLU A 102 6.32 15.74 -8.37
N LEU A 103 6.12 14.48 -7.93
CA LEU A 103 6.68 13.29 -8.57
C LEU A 103 6.12 13.02 -9.97
N VAL A 104 4.91 13.48 -10.29
CA VAL A 104 4.37 13.45 -11.66
C VAL A 104 5.21 14.33 -12.60
N LYS A 105 5.73 15.44 -12.08
CA LYS A 105 6.51 16.41 -12.87
C LYS A 105 8.00 16.08 -12.87
N ASN A 106 8.50 15.66 -11.71
CA ASN A 106 9.90 15.43 -11.42
C ASN A 106 10.07 14.07 -10.73
N PRO A 107 9.98 12.96 -11.45
CA PRO A 107 10.14 11.63 -10.86
C PRO A 107 11.58 11.43 -10.38
N SER A 108 11.76 10.91 -9.16
CA SER A 108 13.06 10.52 -8.60
C SER A 108 12.94 9.29 -7.72
N ALA A 109 14.01 8.50 -7.63
CA ALA A 109 14.04 7.32 -6.77
C ALA A 109 13.83 7.69 -5.29
N MET A 110 14.49 8.75 -4.84
CA MET A 110 14.37 9.23 -3.46
C MET A 110 12.95 9.72 -3.14
N GLY A 111 12.32 10.42 -4.07
CA GLY A 111 10.93 10.87 -3.90
C GLY A 111 9.94 9.69 -3.84
N TRP A 112 10.11 8.66 -4.67
CA TRP A 112 9.30 7.45 -4.60
C TRP A 112 9.57 6.64 -3.33
N TYR A 113 10.83 6.58 -2.88
CA TYR A 113 11.20 5.98 -1.60
C TYR A 113 10.51 6.70 -0.42
N ALA A 114 10.58 8.02 -0.38
CA ALA A 114 9.93 8.82 0.65
C ALA A 114 8.40 8.61 0.66
N LEU A 115 7.77 8.64 -0.52
CA LEU A 115 6.34 8.40 -0.66
C LEU A 115 5.95 6.98 -0.22
N GLY A 116 6.72 5.97 -0.60
CA GLY A 116 6.52 4.59 -0.16
C GLY A 116 6.65 4.43 1.35
N SER A 117 7.64 5.10 1.95
CA SER A 117 7.84 5.11 3.41
C SER A 117 6.68 5.79 4.17
N LEU A 118 6.09 6.84 3.59
CA LEU A 118 4.89 7.47 4.17
C LEU A 118 3.67 6.56 4.09
N TYR A 119 3.49 5.86 2.97
CA TYR A 119 2.42 4.87 2.85
C TYR A 119 2.60 3.69 3.81
N ASP A 120 3.84 3.26 4.04
CA ASP A 120 4.18 2.26 5.06
C ASP A 120 3.72 2.70 6.46
N GLN A 121 4.03 3.95 6.85
CA GLN A 121 3.59 4.54 8.12
C GLN A 121 2.07 4.68 8.23
N LEU A 122 1.39 4.92 7.12
CA LEU A 122 -0.08 5.02 7.06
C LEU A 122 -0.78 3.65 7.05
N GLY A 123 -0.03 2.54 7.02
CA GLY A 123 -0.58 1.20 6.91
C GLY A 123 -1.27 0.93 5.57
N ALA A 124 -0.74 1.52 4.49
CA ALA A 124 -1.21 1.39 3.12
C ALA A 124 -0.20 0.57 2.27
N PRO A 125 -0.10 -0.76 2.48
CA PRO A 125 0.96 -1.58 1.92
C PRO A 125 0.92 -1.71 0.39
N GLU A 126 -0.26 -1.62 -0.24
CA GLU A 126 -0.39 -1.66 -1.70
C GLU A 126 0.24 -0.43 -2.35
N GLN A 127 -0.03 0.76 -1.80
CA GLN A 127 0.54 2.01 -2.27
C GLN A 127 2.04 2.10 -1.97
N SER A 128 2.45 1.59 -0.81
CA SER A 128 3.87 1.48 -0.44
C SER A 128 4.62 0.60 -1.43
N GLU A 129 4.08 -0.57 -1.78
CA GLU A 129 4.68 -1.48 -2.78
C GLU A 129 4.80 -0.81 -4.15
N GLU A 130 3.75 -0.15 -4.63
CA GLU A 130 3.78 0.54 -5.93
C GLU A 130 4.87 1.61 -5.96
N ALA A 131 4.97 2.43 -4.91
CA ALA A 131 6.00 3.46 -4.80
C ALA A 131 7.40 2.84 -4.68
N ALA A 132 7.58 1.79 -3.87
CA ALA A 132 8.84 1.10 -3.72
C ALA A 132 9.33 0.45 -5.03
N ARG A 133 8.43 -0.15 -5.81
CA ARG A 133 8.75 -0.69 -7.15
C ARG A 133 9.26 0.41 -8.11
N LYS A 134 8.65 1.59 -8.07
CA LYS A 134 9.12 2.74 -8.87
C LYS A 134 10.50 3.23 -8.40
N ALA A 135 10.75 3.25 -7.09
CA ALA A 135 12.04 3.60 -6.52
C ALA A 135 13.14 2.61 -6.96
N VAL A 136 12.88 1.30 -6.84
CA VAL A 136 13.81 0.24 -7.31
C VAL A 136 14.06 0.34 -8.82
N ALA A 137 13.02 0.57 -9.62
CA ALA A 137 13.17 0.70 -11.07
C ALA A 137 14.07 1.89 -11.48
N MET A 138 14.07 2.97 -10.69
CA MET A 138 14.90 4.16 -10.93
C MET A 138 16.32 4.03 -10.36
N SER A 139 16.49 3.32 -9.25
CA SER A 139 17.79 3.10 -8.59
C SER A 139 17.94 1.64 -8.15
N PRO A 140 18.16 0.72 -9.12
CA PRO A 140 18.17 -0.72 -8.85
C PRO A 140 19.42 -1.21 -8.10
N GLN A 141 20.39 -0.36 -7.84
CA GLN A 141 21.59 -0.71 -7.08
C GLN A 141 21.58 -0.19 -5.64
N GLU A 142 20.50 0.47 -5.21
CA GLU A 142 20.38 1.09 -3.90
C GLU A 142 19.67 0.16 -2.91
N PRO A 143 20.37 -0.37 -1.87
CA PRO A 143 19.81 -1.33 -0.93
C PRO A 143 18.56 -0.84 -0.18
N ALA A 144 18.50 0.45 0.11
CA ALA A 144 17.35 1.05 0.80
C ALA A 144 16.04 0.88 0.03
N MET A 145 16.09 0.95 -1.32
CA MET A 145 14.91 0.80 -2.17
C MET A 145 14.37 -0.64 -2.13
N HIS A 146 15.28 -1.63 -2.22
CA HIS A 146 14.95 -3.05 -2.11
C HIS A 146 14.40 -3.41 -0.72
N LEU A 147 14.97 -2.82 0.33
CA LEU A 147 14.51 -3.03 1.70
C LEU A 147 13.08 -2.49 1.92
N LEU A 148 12.78 -1.31 1.36
CA LEU A 148 11.42 -0.76 1.38
C LEU A 148 10.45 -1.67 0.63
N LEU A 149 10.83 -2.17 -0.56
CA LEU A 149 10.00 -3.09 -1.33
C LEU A 149 9.75 -4.40 -0.57
N ALA A 150 10.79 -4.98 0.03
CA ALA A 150 10.65 -6.17 0.86
C ALA A 150 9.66 -5.96 2.02
N ARG A 151 9.76 -4.81 2.70
CA ARG A 151 8.87 -4.44 3.80
C ARG A 151 7.43 -4.33 3.33
N ALA A 152 7.17 -3.62 2.23
CA ALA A 152 5.83 -3.46 1.68
C ALA A 152 5.20 -4.81 1.28
N LEU A 153 5.98 -5.70 0.65
CA LEU A 153 5.56 -7.05 0.29
C LEU A 153 5.20 -7.90 1.52
N ILE A 154 6.00 -7.83 2.58
CA ILE A 154 5.75 -8.53 3.84
C ILE A 154 4.48 -7.99 4.52
N GLN A 155 4.31 -6.68 4.59
CA GLN A 155 3.12 -6.07 5.19
C GLN A 155 1.86 -6.45 4.44
N ARG A 156 1.87 -6.39 3.10
CA ARG A 156 0.75 -6.83 2.26
C ARG A 156 0.38 -8.29 2.49
N ALA A 157 1.35 -9.13 2.83
CA ALA A 157 1.15 -10.54 3.17
C ALA A 157 0.78 -10.76 4.66
N GLY A 158 0.36 -9.72 5.39
CA GLY A 158 0.04 -9.81 6.82
C GLY A 158 1.24 -10.12 7.71
N GLY A 159 2.42 -9.65 7.31
CA GLY A 159 3.67 -9.84 8.03
C GLY A 159 4.40 -11.15 7.71
N LYS A 160 3.92 -11.94 6.76
CA LYS A 160 4.52 -13.22 6.36
C LYS A 160 5.54 -13.04 5.24
N LEU A 161 6.61 -13.82 5.30
CA LEU A 161 7.62 -13.85 4.23
C LEU A 161 7.05 -14.51 2.98
N THR A 162 7.03 -13.76 1.89
CA THR A 162 6.72 -14.27 0.53
C THR A 162 8.00 -14.47 -0.26
N ASP A 163 7.96 -15.27 -1.34
CA ASP A 163 9.14 -15.47 -2.17
C ASP A 163 9.64 -14.18 -2.86
N PRO A 164 8.77 -13.25 -3.34
CA PRO A 164 9.23 -11.95 -3.79
C PRO A 164 9.94 -11.13 -2.71
N ALA A 165 9.41 -11.11 -1.48
CA ALA A 165 10.04 -10.40 -0.37
C ALA A 165 11.40 -11.02 0.01
N LEU A 166 11.50 -12.36 -0.02
CA LEU A 166 12.76 -13.06 0.22
C LEU A 166 13.81 -12.72 -0.85
N ALA A 167 13.40 -12.60 -2.11
CA ALA A 167 14.32 -12.21 -3.19
C ALA A 167 14.92 -10.81 -2.94
N GLU A 168 14.10 -9.85 -2.54
CA GLU A 168 14.54 -8.49 -2.22
C GLU A 168 15.47 -8.47 -0.99
N LEU A 169 15.12 -9.22 0.08
CA LEU A 169 15.96 -9.32 1.27
C LEU A 169 17.31 -9.98 0.98
N ARG A 170 17.32 -11.05 0.17
CA ARG A 170 18.57 -11.69 -0.25
C ARG A 170 19.42 -10.75 -1.07
N TRP A 171 18.82 -10.02 -1.99
CA TRP A 171 19.54 -9.02 -2.80
C TRP A 171 20.26 -7.98 -1.92
N VAL A 172 19.62 -7.52 -0.83
CA VAL A 172 20.22 -6.61 0.17
C VAL A 172 21.33 -7.33 0.94
N LEU A 173 21.08 -8.52 1.48
CA LEU A 173 22.01 -9.26 2.33
C LEU A 173 23.25 -9.76 1.58
N ASP A 174 23.15 -10.01 0.28
CA ASP A 174 24.31 -10.35 -0.56
C ASP A 174 25.28 -9.18 -0.72
N ARG A 175 24.79 -7.94 -0.63
CA ARG A 175 25.59 -6.70 -0.73
C ARG A 175 26.02 -6.17 0.63
N GLU A 176 25.12 -6.26 1.59
CA GLU A 176 25.30 -5.81 2.96
C GLU A 176 25.03 -6.96 3.95
N PRO A 177 25.97 -7.92 4.07
CA PRO A 177 25.80 -9.11 4.94
C PRO A 177 25.59 -8.77 6.42
N THR A 178 25.96 -7.56 6.83
CA THR A 178 25.82 -7.07 8.21
C THR A 178 24.59 -6.20 8.43
N HIS A 179 23.67 -6.10 7.47
CA HIS A 179 22.49 -5.24 7.58
C HIS A 179 21.46 -5.83 8.56
N ASP A 180 21.52 -5.40 9.82
CA ASP A 180 20.67 -5.93 10.91
C ASP A 180 19.17 -5.81 10.64
N GLY A 181 18.73 -4.70 10.04
CA GLY A 181 17.33 -4.50 9.68
C GLY A 181 16.80 -5.55 8.68
N ALA A 182 17.62 -5.92 7.69
CA ALA A 182 17.26 -6.96 6.71
C ALA A 182 17.20 -8.34 7.36
N TRP A 183 18.18 -8.68 8.22
CA TRP A 183 18.16 -9.93 8.99
C TRP A 183 16.98 -10.02 9.95
N MET A 184 16.66 -8.93 10.66
CA MET A 184 15.49 -8.87 11.54
C MET A 184 14.19 -9.07 10.76
N MET A 185 14.07 -8.40 9.62
CA MET A 185 12.90 -8.52 8.76
C MET A 185 12.75 -9.94 8.23
N LEU A 186 13.85 -10.58 7.79
CA LEU A 186 13.88 -11.98 7.36
C LEU A 186 13.42 -12.90 8.50
N ALA A 187 14.06 -12.81 9.67
CA ALA A 187 13.78 -13.68 10.80
C ALA A 187 12.30 -13.63 11.23
N MET A 188 11.78 -12.42 11.47
CA MET A 188 10.42 -12.23 11.96
C MET A 188 9.35 -12.63 10.93
N SER A 189 9.55 -12.30 9.66
CA SER A 189 8.59 -12.63 8.60
C SER A 189 8.61 -14.11 8.22
N ALA A 190 9.78 -14.75 8.30
CA ALA A 190 9.94 -16.18 8.10
C ALA A 190 9.26 -17.00 9.22
N ASP A 191 9.43 -16.59 10.48
CA ASP A 191 8.70 -17.19 11.61
C ASP A 191 7.18 -17.17 11.37
N ARG A 192 6.64 -16.02 11.00
CA ARG A 192 5.20 -15.88 10.71
C ARG A 192 4.73 -16.68 9.49
N ALA A 193 5.65 -16.95 8.57
CA ALA A 193 5.38 -17.77 7.38
C ALA A 193 5.55 -19.27 7.62
N GLY A 194 6.01 -19.71 8.81
CA GLY A 194 6.35 -21.10 9.09
C GLY A 194 7.62 -21.60 8.38
N ARG A 195 8.47 -20.67 7.90
CA ARG A 195 9.74 -20.96 7.21
C ARG A 195 10.87 -20.92 8.24
N TYR A 196 10.83 -21.85 9.18
CA TYR A 196 11.65 -21.83 10.39
C TYR A 196 13.16 -21.97 10.14
N ASP A 197 13.56 -22.59 9.02
CA ASP A 197 14.94 -22.64 8.56
C ASP A 197 15.51 -21.25 8.26
N LEU A 198 14.74 -20.40 7.60
CA LEU A 198 15.10 -19.01 7.30
C LEU A 198 15.03 -18.12 8.55
N ALA A 199 14.05 -18.36 9.42
CA ALA A 199 13.99 -17.67 10.71
C ALA A 199 15.21 -17.97 11.57
N GLU A 200 15.59 -19.24 11.69
CA GLU A 200 16.81 -19.68 12.40
C GLU A 200 18.05 -18.98 11.84
N GLN A 201 18.22 -18.95 10.52
CA GLN A 201 19.33 -18.26 9.86
C GLN A 201 19.39 -16.78 10.24
N GLY A 202 18.23 -16.09 10.19
CA GLY A 202 18.16 -14.66 10.52
C GLY A 202 18.49 -14.38 11.98
N TRP A 203 17.91 -15.15 12.91
CA TRP A 203 18.21 -15.02 14.34
C TRP A 203 19.67 -15.32 14.67
N GLN A 204 20.28 -16.35 14.05
CA GLN A 204 21.71 -16.66 14.24
C GLN A 204 22.60 -15.53 13.72
N ALA A 205 22.30 -14.98 12.55
CA ALA A 205 23.06 -13.87 11.98
C ALA A 205 23.04 -12.63 12.88
N LEU A 206 21.90 -12.30 13.49
CA LEU A 206 21.79 -11.21 14.45
C LEU A 206 22.54 -11.52 15.76
N LEU A 207 22.34 -12.72 16.30
CA LEU A 207 22.95 -13.13 17.57
C LEU A 207 24.48 -13.18 17.50
N SER A 208 25.07 -13.48 16.34
CA SER A 208 26.52 -13.47 16.14
C SER A 208 27.15 -12.07 16.34
N ARG A 209 26.38 -11.01 16.17
CA ARG A 209 26.80 -9.61 16.33
C ARG A 209 26.30 -8.97 17.63
N HIS A 210 25.14 -9.40 18.12
CA HIS A 210 24.46 -8.82 19.28
C HIS A 210 24.17 -9.87 20.34
N SER A 211 25.23 -10.53 20.85
CA SER A 211 25.09 -11.67 21.79
C SER A 211 24.90 -11.27 23.25
N GLN A 212 25.07 -9.98 23.59
CA GLN A 212 25.11 -9.55 25.00
C GLN A 212 23.89 -8.70 25.38
N GLY A 213 23.62 -8.66 26.69
CA GLY A 213 22.55 -7.85 27.26
C GLY A 213 21.15 -8.30 26.87
N GLU A 214 20.17 -7.46 27.12
CA GLU A 214 18.75 -7.73 26.89
C GLU A 214 18.45 -8.05 25.41
N THR A 215 19.11 -7.36 24.49
CA THR A 215 19.00 -7.64 23.05
C THR A 215 19.44 -9.07 22.73
N GLY A 216 20.59 -9.51 23.25
CA GLY A 216 21.07 -10.88 23.05
C GLY A 216 20.10 -11.92 23.62
N ASP A 217 19.44 -11.64 24.76
CA ASP A 217 18.43 -12.52 25.35
C ASP A 217 17.18 -12.62 24.48
N LEU A 218 16.73 -11.51 23.91
CA LEU A 218 15.60 -11.50 22.96
C LEU A 218 15.90 -12.32 21.70
N LEU A 219 17.08 -12.14 21.12
CA LEU A 219 17.50 -12.87 19.92
C LEU A 219 17.65 -14.37 20.20
N ARG A 220 18.17 -14.77 21.38
CA ARG A 220 18.22 -16.19 21.79
C ARG A 220 16.85 -16.81 21.87
N ARG A 221 15.89 -16.12 22.48
CA ARG A 221 14.49 -16.59 22.55
C ARG A 221 13.87 -16.75 21.15
N GLY A 222 14.11 -15.79 20.25
CA GLY A 222 13.67 -15.90 18.85
C GLY A 222 14.26 -17.14 18.17
N LEU A 223 15.56 -17.37 18.34
CA LEU A 223 16.26 -18.54 17.79
C LEU A 223 15.73 -19.86 18.37
N GLU A 224 15.55 -19.94 19.69
CA GLU A 224 15.03 -21.13 20.35
C GLU A 224 13.62 -21.45 19.87
N ASN A 225 12.74 -20.44 19.80
CA ASN A 225 11.39 -20.60 19.27
C ASN A 225 11.41 -21.15 17.82
N ALA A 226 12.21 -20.56 16.93
CA ALA A 226 12.32 -21.01 15.55
C ALA A 226 12.78 -22.48 15.46
N ARG A 227 13.76 -22.89 16.28
CA ARG A 227 14.23 -24.28 16.37
C ARG A 227 13.16 -25.25 16.87
N GLU A 228 12.45 -24.87 17.93
CA GLU A 228 11.38 -25.71 18.47
C GLU A 228 10.26 -25.90 17.45
N GLN A 229 9.85 -24.83 16.76
CA GLN A 229 8.80 -24.90 15.74
C GLN A 229 9.26 -25.73 14.54
N LYS A 230 10.51 -25.60 14.11
CA LYS A 230 11.12 -26.41 13.07
C LYS A 230 11.10 -27.90 13.43
N ALA A 231 11.57 -28.25 14.64
CA ALA A 231 11.57 -29.61 15.13
C ALA A 231 10.15 -30.21 15.21
N ARG A 232 9.16 -29.40 15.61
CA ARG A 232 7.76 -29.82 15.58
C ARG A 232 7.27 -30.08 14.15
N GLN A 233 7.57 -29.17 13.22
CA GLN A 233 7.21 -29.31 11.82
C GLN A 233 7.80 -30.57 11.20
N GLU A 234 9.08 -30.83 11.44
CA GLU A 234 9.79 -32.03 10.96
C GLU A 234 9.20 -33.33 11.54
N LYS A 235 8.89 -33.33 12.84
CA LYS A 235 8.26 -34.46 13.50
C LYS A 235 6.91 -34.86 12.90
N PHE A 236 6.14 -33.89 12.44
CA PHE A 236 4.80 -34.12 11.86
C PHE A 236 4.79 -34.19 10.33
N ALA A 237 5.85 -33.79 9.64
CA ALA A 237 5.93 -33.78 8.17
C ALA A 237 5.90 -35.20 7.54
N GLY A 238 6.21 -36.24 8.32
CA GLY A 238 6.21 -37.63 7.88
C GLY A 238 4.96 -38.42 8.20
N ILE A 239 3.91 -37.81 8.76
CA ILE A 239 2.72 -38.53 9.20
C ILE A 239 1.68 -38.54 8.06
N GLN A 240 1.50 -39.67 7.39
CA GLN A 240 0.39 -39.94 6.48
C GLN A 240 -0.71 -40.73 7.25
N ALA A 241 -1.90 -40.12 7.43
CA ALA A 241 -3.05 -40.80 7.95
C ALA A 241 -3.95 -41.21 6.78
N VAL A 242 -4.08 -42.53 6.55
CA VAL A 242 -5.04 -43.09 5.57
C VAL A 242 -6.29 -43.50 6.34
N VAL A 243 -7.38 -42.80 6.08
CA VAL A 243 -8.69 -43.13 6.66
C VAL A 243 -9.46 -43.96 5.63
N THR A 244 -9.69 -45.23 5.95
CA THR A 244 -10.53 -46.13 5.17
C THR A 244 -11.87 -46.28 5.89
N ALA A 245 -12.95 -45.91 5.22
CA ALA A 245 -14.31 -46.14 5.75
C ALA A 245 -15.09 -46.95 4.69
N GLU A 246 -15.74 -48.02 5.13
CA GLU A 246 -16.57 -48.88 4.27
C GLU A 246 -17.87 -48.17 3.86
N GLU A 247 -18.41 -47.30 4.68
CA GLU A 247 -19.54 -46.42 4.36
C GLU A 247 -19.38 -45.06 5.06
N LEU A 248 -19.37 -43.98 4.28
CA LEU A 248 -19.47 -42.62 4.81
C LEU A 248 -20.93 -42.16 4.67
N PRO A 249 -21.59 -41.74 5.76
CA PRO A 249 -22.92 -41.14 5.67
C PRO A 249 -22.84 -39.85 4.82
N ALA A 250 -23.78 -39.68 3.91
CA ALA A 250 -23.87 -38.51 3.06
C ALA A 250 -23.96 -37.23 3.95
N GLY A 251 -22.99 -36.34 3.83
CA GLY A 251 -22.90 -35.09 4.63
C GLY A 251 -22.22 -35.26 5.99
N GLY A 252 -21.59 -36.38 6.29
CA GLY A 252 -20.82 -36.60 7.51
C GLY A 252 -19.45 -35.94 7.46
N THR A 253 -18.99 -35.39 8.63
CA THR A 253 -17.63 -34.89 8.80
C THR A 253 -16.77 -35.93 9.48
N VAL A 254 -15.64 -36.30 8.86
CA VAL A 254 -14.67 -37.24 9.43
C VAL A 254 -13.63 -36.46 10.22
N PHE A 255 -13.48 -36.77 11.51
CA PHE A 255 -12.45 -36.20 12.36
C PHE A 255 -11.29 -37.20 12.52
N VAL A 256 -10.10 -36.81 12.05
CA VAL A 256 -8.88 -37.60 12.25
C VAL A 256 -8.11 -37.03 13.42
N TYR A 257 -7.81 -37.88 14.41
CA TYR A 257 -7.02 -37.49 15.59
C TYR A 257 -5.65 -38.15 15.50
N LEU A 258 -4.60 -37.33 15.48
CA LEU A 258 -3.23 -37.79 15.66
C LEU A 258 -2.88 -37.68 17.15
N ARG A 259 -2.49 -38.80 17.76
CA ARG A 259 -2.08 -38.87 19.15
C ARG A 259 -0.62 -39.29 19.26
N GLU A 260 0.21 -38.47 19.87
CA GLU A 260 1.52 -38.88 20.31
C GLU A 260 1.37 -39.83 21.50
N ALA A 261 2.15 -40.91 21.52
CA ALA A 261 2.14 -41.82 22.68
C ALA A 261 2.60 -41.05 23.94
N GLY A 262 1.64 -40.70 24.80
CA GLY A 262 1.89 -39.96 26.06
C GLY A 262 1.35 -38.52 26.12
N ASN A 263 0.92 -37.91 25.04
CA ASN A 263 0.36 -36.54 25.09
C ASN A 263 -0.85 -36.38 24.17
N ALA A 264 -1.96 -35.87 24.69
CA ALA A 264 -3.22 -35.72 23.95
C ALA A 264 -3.25 -34.36 23.22
N THR A 265 -2.57 -34.23 22.09
CA THR A 265 -2.77 -33.04 21.25
C THR A 265 -3.82 -33.33 20.19
N ARG A 266 -4.94 -32.61 20.25
CA ARG A 266 -6.07 -32.71 19.30
C ARG A 266 -5.73 -31.89 18.06
N MET A 267 -5.48 -32.55 16.91
CA MET A 267 -5.47 -31.87 15.61
C MET A 267 -6.78 -32.16 14.87
N THR A 268 -7.52 -31.14 14.50
CA THR A 268 -8.69 -31.26 13.63
C THR A 268 -8.26 -30.95 12.21
N VAL A 269 -8.33 -31.95 11.34
CA VAL A 269 -8.16 -31.73 9.89
C VAL A 269 -9.58 -31.62 9.30
N ARG A 270 -9.85 -30.49 8.65
CA ARG A 270 -11.06 -30.28 7.86
C ARG A 270 -10.78 -30.74 6.44
N SER A 271 -11.55 -31.71 5.92
CA SER A 271 -11.62 -32.04 4.48
C SER A 271 -12.39 -30.99 3.72
#